data_520b81e7419b22a9faca9e0180d80caf
#
_entry.id   520b81e7419b22a9faca9e0180d80caf
#
_cell.length_a   1.000
_cell.length_b   1.000
_cell.length_c   1.000
_cell.angle_alpha   90.00
_cell.angle_beta   90.00
_cell.angle_gamma   90.00
#
_symmetry.space_group_name_H-M   'P 1'
#
loop_
_entity.id
_entity.type
_entity.pdbx_description
1 polymer ?
#
loop_
_entity_poly.entity_id
_entity_poly.type
_entity_poly.pdbx_seq_one_letter_code
_entity_poly.pdbx_strand_id
1 'polypeptide(L)'
;MTRSPSALLSGALTLVAATALSGAVLQARSLSHPITPTLDSLAQTVAMAMAKGRFRKAEAPVSGGFSISEQGGKRVLSLSGDFKTSATAPDLWVVFSPSATPLAMSKPPAYPLKAGSYTVLARLKSSKGGQSYVIPASLDLKAQKSVLIWCQKFNATMAWSPLKA
;
A
#
# COMPACT_ATOMS: atom_id res chain seq x y z
N MET A 1 -10.15 -55.97 -22.53
CA MET A 1 -11.48 -56.55 -22.85
C MET A 1 -12.47 -55.42 -22.96
N THR A 2 -12.74 -55.15 -24.19
CA THR A 2 -14.03 -54.99 -24.89
C THR A 2 -14.70 -53.63 -24.64
N ARG A 3 -14.72 -52.75 -25.56
CA ARG A 3 -15.30 -52.57 -26.91
C ARG A 3 -16.32 -51.43 -26.86
N SER A 4 -16.08 -50.42 -27.68
CA SER A 4 -17.09 -49.51 -28.29
C SER A 4 -18.16 -50.32 -29.06
N PRO A 5 -19.30 -49.79 -29.52
CA PRO A 5 -19.29 -48.89 -30.68
C PRO A 5 -20.39 -47.81 -30.75
N SER A 6 -20.12 -46.80 -31.52
CA SER A 6 -20.82 -46.12 -32.64
C SER A 6 -22.33 -46.31 -32.86
N ALA A 7 -23.02 -45.22 -33.15
CA ALA A 7 -24.05 -45.15 -34.17
C ALA A 7 -24.28 -43.72 -34.69
N LEU A 8 -24.14 -43.60 -35.99
CA LEU A 8 -24.50 -42.53 -36.91
C LEU A 8 -25.99 -42.47 -37.18
N LEU A 9 -26.56 -41.31 -37.56
CA LEU A 9 -27.62 -41.09 -38.59
C LEU A 9 -27.85 -39.56 -38.58
N SER A 10 -27.50 -38.80 -39.60
CA SER A 10 -28.05 -38.60 -40.94
C SER A 10 -29.49 -38.07 -41.02
N GLY A 11 -29.64 -36.93 -41.66
CA GLY A 11 -30.90 -36.41 -42.26
C GLY A 11 -30.96 -34.89 -42.12
N ALA A 12 -30.84 -34.19 -43.07
CA ALA A 12 -31.38 -33.86 -44.37
C ALA A 12 -31.62 -32.33 -44.44
N LEU A 13 -31.06 -31.78 -45.36
CA LEU A 13 -31.18 -30.62 -46.22
C LEU A 13 -32.61 -30.09 -46.41
N THR A 14 -32.83 -28.79 -46.16
CA THR A 14 -33.80 -28.00 -46.96
C THR A 14 -33.30 -26.55 -47.11
N LEU A 15 -33.07 -26.24 -48.35
CA LEU A 15 -32.71 -24.94 -48.89
C LEU A 15 -33.99 -24.12 -49.10
N VAL A 16 -34.10 -22.93 -48.53
CA VAL A 16 -35.03 -21.90 -49.02
C VAL A 16 -34.26 -20.57 -49.12
N ALA A 17 -34.08 -20.19 -50.37
CA ALA A 17 -33.63 -18.86 -50.72
C ALA A 17 -34.77 -17.87 -50.65
N ALA A 18 -34.59 -16.76 -49.99
CA ALA A 18 -35.40 -15.57 -50.18
C ALA A 18 -34.49 -14.34 -50.12
N THR A 19 -34.32 -13.76 -51.28
CA THR A 19 -33.74 -12.46 -51.54
C THR A 19 -34.71 -11.37 -51.07
N ALA A 20 -34.25 -10.42 -50.26
CA ALA A 20 -34.87 -9.12 -50.16
C ALA A 20 -33.80 -8.04 -49.91
N LEU A 21 -33.83 -7.07 -50.79
CA LEU A 21 -33.03 -5.87 -50.87
C LEU A 21 -33.27 -4.87 -49.72
N SER A 22 -32.23 -4.07 -49.52
CA SER A 22 -32.28 -2.64 -49.18
C SER A 22 -32.48 -2.27 -47.72
N GLY A 23 -31.50 -1.47 -47.26
CA GLY A 23 -31.65 -0.57 -46.15
C GLY A 23 -30.37 -0.40 -45.36
N ALA A 24 -29.31 0.21 -45.96
CA ALA A 24 -28.21 0.72 -45.20
C ALA A 24 -28.69 1.95 -44.44
N VAL A 25 -29.07 1.77 -43.17
CA VAL A 25 -29.21 2.85 -42.23
C VAL A 25 -27.92 2.92 -41.42
N LEU A 26 -27.09 3.87 -41.80
CA LEU A 26 -25.91 4.27 -41.04
C LEU A 26 -26.40 4.92 -39.73
N GLN A 27 -26.62 4.11 -38.69
CA GLN A 27 -26.81 4.66 -37.36
C GLN A 27 -25.44 4.93 -36.76
N ALA A 28 -24.99 6.18 -36.91
CA ALA A 28 -23.94 6.72 -36.08
C ALA A 28 -24.39 6.70 -34.63
N ARG A 29 -24.03 5.67 -33.89
CA ARG A 29 -24.16 5.64 -32.44
C ARG A 29 -23.08 6.57 -31.88
N SER A 30 -23.44 7.83 -31.66
CA SER A 30 -22.74 8.71 -30.73
C SER A 30 -22.81 8.07 -29.34
N LEU A 31 -21.80 7.32 -28.98
CA LEU A 31 -21.56 6.90 -27.60
C LEU A 31 -20.89 8.07 -26.83
N SER A 32 -21.61 9.17 -26.70
CA SER A 32 -21.30 10.16 -25.69
C SER A 32 -21.85 9.64 -24.38
N HIS A 33 -21.07 8.81 -23.71
CA HIS A 33 -21.29 8.56 -22.29
C HIS A 33 -20.74 9.80 -21.55
N PRO A 34 -21.58 10.60 -20.90
CA PRO A 34 -21.07 11.58 -19.97
C PRO A 34 -20.38 10.81 -18.85
N ILE A 35 -19.06 10.89 -18.78
CA ILE A 35 -18.29 10.44 -17.63
C ILE A 35 -18.62 11.44 -16.52
N THR A 36 -19.73 11.23 -15.84
CA THR A 36 -19.98 11.87 -14.55
C THR A 36 -19.04 11.21 -13.54
N PRO A 37 -18.03 11.92 -13.02
CA PRO A 37 -17.22 11.37 -11.96
C PRO A 37 -18.15 11.12 -10.77
N THR A 38 -18.25 9.86 -10.36
CA THR A 38 -18.99 9.49 -9.17
C THR A 38 -18.31 10.16 -7.96
N LEU A 39 -19.10 10.63 -7.00
CA LEU A 39 -18.60 11.26 -5.77
C LEU A 39 -17.57 10.39 -5.04
N ASP A 40 -17.63 9.06 -5.22
CA ASP A 40 -16.65 8.10 -4.71
C ASP A 40 -15.26 8.23 -5.37
N SER A 41 -15.21 8.56 -6.67
CA SER A 41 -13.96 8.84 -7.38
C SER A 41 -13.32 10.16 -6.93
N LEU A 42 -14.13 11.13 -6.52
CA LEU A 42 -13.64 12.41 -5.98
C LEU A 42 -13.13 12.24 -4.52
N ALA A 43 -13.74 11.35 -3.75
CA ALA A 43 -13.28 11.05 -2.39
C ALA A 43 -11.91 10.35 -2.36
N GLN A 44 -11.57 9.59 -3.39
CA GLN A 44 -10.25 8.95 -3.51
C GLN A 44 -9.13 9.90 -3.96
N THR A 45 -9.47 11.05 -4.53
CA THR A 45 -8.48 11.98 -5.11
C THR A 45 -7.90 12.97 -4.09
N VAL A 46 -8.38 13.03 -2.86
CA VAL A 46 -8.00 14.05 -1.87
C VAL A 46 -7.21 13.50 -0.67
N ALA A 47 -6.65 12.30 -0.76
CA ALA A 47 -5.64 11.86 0.20
C ALA A 47 -4.29 12.52 -0.14
N MET A 48 -4.17 13.84 0.02
CA MET A 48 -2.89 14.52 -0.13
C MET A 48 -1.91 13.95 0.89
N ALA A 49 -0.80 13.41 0.40
CA ALA A 49 0.26 12.92 1.28
C ALA A 49 0.82 14.12 2.06
N MET A 50 0.57 14.16 3.37
CA MET A 50 1.10 15.18 4.26
C MET A 50 2.61 15.03 4.45
N ALA A 51 3.12 13.80 4.34
CA ALA A 51 4.54 13.48 4.43
C ALA A 51 4.83 12.10 3.85
N LYS A 52 6.06 11.88 3.41
CA LYS A 52 6.53 10.58 2.90
C LYS A 52 8.02 10.39 3.15
N GLY A 53 8.48 9.15 3.11
CA GLY A 53 9.89 8.83 3.21
C GLY A 53 10.20 7.42 2.75
N ARG A 54 11.47 7.17 2.41
CA ARG A 54 12.00 5.83 2.19
C ARG A 54 12.90 5.44 3.35
N PHE A 55 12.73 4.21 3.79
CA PHE A 55 13.55 3.68 4.87
C PHE A 55 15.00 3.48 4.44
N ARG A 56 15.89 3.76 5.37
CA ARG A 56 17.33 3.54 5.30
C ARG A 56 17.71 2.50 6.33
N LYS A 57 18.66 1.66 5.98
CA LYS A 57 19.23 0.65 6.89
C LYS A 57 19.82 1.31 8.12
N ALA A 58 19.54 0.72 9.29
CA ALA A 58 20.30 0.91 10.51
C ALA A 58 20.96 -0.44 10.89
N GLU A 59 20.36 -1.25 11.76
CA GLU A 59 20.90 -2.57 12.08
C GLU A 59 20.55 -3.60 10.98
N ALA A 60 19.33 -3.60 10.47
CA ALA A 60 18.86 -4.62 9.53
C ALA A 60 18.70 -4.07 8.11
N PRO A 61 18.82 -4.93 7.07
CA PRO A 61 18.40 -4.58 5.73
C PRO A 61 16.93 -4.16 5.71
N VAL A 62 16.61 -3.18 4.86
CA VAL A 62 15.25 -2.64 4.73
C VAL A 62 14.95 -2.28 3.29
N SER A 63 13.71 -2.45 2.87
CA SER A 63 13.13 -1.90 1.65
C SER A 63 11.84 -1.13 1.95
N GLY A 64 11.35 -0.41 0.94
CA GLY A 64 10.11 0.33 1.03
C GLY A 64 10.22 1.67 1.74
N GLY A 65 9.07 2.22 2.05
CA GLY A 65 8.92 3.52 2.65
C GLY A 65 7.60 3.67 3.37
N PHE A 66 7.24 4.91 3.67
CA PHE A 66 5.95 5.24 4.25
C PHE A 66 5.37 6.50 3.62
N SER A 67 4.07 6.67 3.78
CA SER A 67 3.35 7.91 3.58
C SER A 67 2.47 8.21 4.78
N ILE A 68 2.24 9.49 5.05
CA ILE A 68 1.23 9.95 6.00
C ILE A 68 0.20 10.73 5.21
N SER A 69 -1.07 10.37 5.37
CA SER A 69 -2.20 11.03 4.72
C SER A 69 -3.36 11.19 5.69
N GLU A 70 -4.29 12.06 5.33
CA GLU A 70 -5.56 12.16 6.04
C GLU A 70 -6.58 11.25 5.35
N GLN A 71 -7.25 10.41 6.12
CA GLN A 71 -8.25 9.46 5.65
C GLN A 71 -9.44 9.49 6.62
N GLY A 72 -10.60 9.94 6.15
CA GLY A 72 -11.80 10.04 6.98
C GLY A 72 -11.60 10.89 8.25
N GLY A 73 -10.90 12.01 8.15
CA GLY A 73 -10.60 12.91 9.27
C GLY A 73 -9.56 12.38 10.25
N LYS A 74 -8.88 11.27 9.92
CA LYS A 74 -7.82 10.67 10.74
C LYS A 74 -6.50 10.71 9.99
N ARG A 75 -5.42 11.03 10.69
CA ARG A 75 -4.06 10.90 10.13
C ARG A 75 -3.64 9.44 10.19
N VAL A 76 -3.17 8.93 9.05
CA VAL A 76 -2.78 7.52 8.89
C VAL A 76 -1.37 7.45 8.33
N LEU A 77 -0.48 6.70 9.00
CA LEU A 77 0.80 6.28 8.48
C LEU A 77 0.62 4.94 7.77
N SER A 78 0.96 4.88 6.48
CA SER A 78 0.91 3.67 5.67
C SER A 78 2.31 3.28 5.21
N LEU A 79 2.72 2.04 5.49
CA LEU A 79 3.93 1.44 4.92
C LEU A 79 3.63 0.96 3.51
N SER A 80 4.62 1.10 2.62
CA SER A 80 4.48 0.69 1.21
C SER A 80 4.39 -0.83 1.04
N GLY A 81 3.82 -1.27 -0.09
CA GLY A 81 3.67 -2.71 -0.38
C GLY A 81 5.00 -3.47 -0.47
N ASP A 82 6.08 -2.78 -0.86
CA ASP A 82 7.44 -3.30 -0.93
C ASP A 82 8.22 -3.19 0.41
N PHE A 83 7.55 -2.77 1.49
CA PHE A 83 8.18 -2.72 2.80
C PHE A 83 8.65 -4.11 3.24
N LYS A 84 9.89 -4.16 3.73
CA LYS A 84 10.49 -5.36 4.31
C LYS A 84 11.60 -4.98 5.28
N THR A 85 11.65 -5.67 6.42
CA THR A 85 12.71 -5.55 7.43
C THR A 85 13.03 -6.92 8.03
N SER A 86 13.81 -6.99 9.12
CA SER A 86 14.16 -8.26 9.76
C SER A 86 12.92 -9.05 10.21
N ALA A 87 12.81 -10.31 9.74
CA ALA A 87 11.76 -11.23 10.17
C ALA A 87 12.10 -11.93 11.50
N THR A 88 13.35 -11.87 11.93
CA THR A 88 13.85 -12.51 13.16
C THR A 88 13.84 -11.61 14.37
N ALA A 89 13.64 -10.30 14.18
CA ALA A 89 13.50 -9.37 15.29
C ALA A 89 12.13 -9.55 15.99
N PRO A 90 12.10 -9.91 17.29
CA PRO A 90 10.88 -10.45 17.91
C PRO A 90 9.84 -9.40 18.32
N ASP A 91 10.24 -8.15 18.42
CA ASP A 91 9.40 -7.10 19.03
C ASP A 91 9.57 -5.76 18.31
N LEU A 92 9.03 -5.69 17.10
CA LEU A 92 9.15 -4.54 16.22
C LEU A 92 8.02 -3.53 16.44
N TRP A 93 8.41 -2.24 16.47
CA TRP A 93 7.52 -1.10 16.66
C TRP A 93 7.78 -0.02 15.62
N VAL A 94 6.73 0.70 15.25
CA VAL A 94 6.82 1.97 14.52
C VAL A 94 6.90 3.09 15.55
N VAL A 95 7.94 3.90 15.46
CA VAL A 95 8.16 5.01 16.39
C VAL A 95 8.48 6.29 15.62
N PHE A 96 8.14 7.42 16.20
CA PHE A 96 8.52 8.75 15.73
C PHE A 96 9.69 9.30 16.56
N SER A 97 10.53 10.16 15.95
CA SER A 97 11.55 10.89 16.67
C SER A 97 11.56 12.37 16.25
N PRO A 98 11.76 13.29 17.19
CA PRO A 98 11.95 14.71 16.90
C PRO A 98 13.30 15.02 16.23
N SER A 99 14.21 14.05 16.14
CA SER A 99 15.49 14.18 15.45
C SER A 99 15.38 13.86 13.96
N ALA A 100 15.95 14.71 13.11
CA ALA A 100 16.12 14.42 11.69
C ALA A 100 17.23 13.40 11.41
N THR A 101 18.13 13.19 12.39
CA THR A 101 19.26 12.25 12.32
C THR A 101 19.28 11.37 13.58
N PRO A 102 18.27 10.53 13.79
CA PRO A 102 18.03 9.85 15.07
C PRO A 102 19.18 8.89 15.47
N LEU A 103 20.00 8.46 14.52
CA LEU A 103 21.14 7.57 14.78
C LEU A 103 22.45 8.29 15.11
N ALA A 104 22.52 9.62 14.96
CA ALA A 104 23.77 10.37 15.14
C ALA A 104 24.38 10.25 16.54
N MET A 105 23.52 10.05 17.54
CA MET A 105 23.95 9.92 18.95
C MET A 105 24.01 8.46 19.44
N SER A 106 23.79 7.50 18.53
CA SER A 106 23.77 6.07 18.86
C SER A 106 24.90 5.33 18.17
N LYS A 107 25.30 4.20 18.73
CA LYS A 107 26.42 3.40 18.23
C LYS A 107 25.93 2.14 17.48
N PRO A 108 26.59 1.81 16.34
CA PRO A 108 26.34 0.54 15.68
C PRO A 108 26.78 -0.66 16.57
N PRO A 109 26.29 -1.86 16.31
CA PRO A 109 25.31 -2.20 15.27
C PRO A 109 23.86 -1.89 15.65
N ALA A 110 23.51 -1.85 16.94
CA ALA A 110 22.13 -1.81 17.41
C ALA A 110 21.47 -0.41 17.29
N TYR A 111 22.25 0.67 17.29
CA TYR A 111 21.70 2.04 17.30
C TYR A 111 20.59 2.22 18.35
N PRO A 112 20.88 2.04 19.65
CA PRO A 112 19.90 2.11 20.71
C PRO A 112 19.27 3.50 20.81
N LEU A 113 17.96 3.54 21.11
CA LEU A 113 17.24 4.78 21.36
C LEU A 113 17.29 5.14 22.84
N LYS A 114 17.52 6.42 23.13
CA LYS A 114 17.46 6.95 24.48
C LYS A 114 16.00 7.18 24.89
N ALA A 115 15.63 6.82 26.09
CA ALA A 115 14.31 7.10 26.64
C ALA A 115 14.00 8.62 26.53
N GLY A 116 12.77 8.93 26.09
CA GLY A 116 12.33 10.31 25.86
C GLY A 116 12.74 10.92 24.52
N SER A 117 13.59 10.26 23.71
CA SER A 117 13.99 10.75 22.38
C SER A 117 13.09 10.24 21.25
N TYR A 118 12.03 9.52 21.56
CA TYR A 118 11.10 8.94 20.60
C TYR A 118 9.68 8.84 21.18
N THR A 119 8.71 8.73 20.30
CA THR A 119 7.29 8.47 20.63
C THR A 119 6.84 7.21 19.92
N VAL A 120 6.34 6.25 20.66
CA VAL A 120 5.83 4.99 20.11
C VAL A 120 4.48 5.25 19.44
N LEU A 121 4.34 4.80 18.18
CA LEU A 121 3.06 4.84 17.47
C LEU A 121 2.30 3.55 17.68
N ALA A 122 2.86 2.42 17.26
CA ALA A 122 2.19 1.11 17.32
C ALA A 122 3.20 -0.03 17.13
N ARG A 123 2.78 -1.23 17.57
CA ARG A 123 3.49 -2.45 17.24
C ARG A 123 3.44 -2.74 15.74
N LEU A 124 4.55 -3.15 15.14
CA LEU A 124 4.60 -3.52 13.73
C LEU A 124 3.77 -4.81 13.52
N LYS A 125 2.80 -4.77 12.61
CA LYS A 125 1.90 -5.90 12.36
C LYS A 125 2.59 -7.06 11.62
N SER A 126 3.56 -6.73 10.75
CA SER A 126 4.32 -7.67 9.94
C SER A 126 5.68 -7.10 9.59
N SER A 127 6.70 -7.96 9.45
CA SER A 127 8.02 -7.57 8.94
C SER A 127 8.04 -7.26 7.43
N LYS A 128 6.92 -7.44 6.72
CA LYS A 128 6.82 -7.21 5.28
C LYS A 128 5.41 -6.79 4.85
N GLY A 129 5.36 -6.11 3.70
CA GLY A 129 4.11 -5.71 3.03
C GLY A 129 3.49 -4.42 3.54
N GLY A 130 2.47 -3.96 2.81
CA GLY A 130 1.71 -2.76 3.14
C GLY A 130 0.91 -2.94 4.42
N GLN A 131 0.94 -1.92 5.28
CA GLN A 131 0.19 -1.90 6.54
C GLN A 131 0.00 -0.47 7.00
N SER A 132 -1.10 -0.20 7.69
CA SER A 132 -1.48 1.16 8.08
C SER A 132 -1.74 1.27 9.58
N TYR A 133 -1.48 2.48 10.11
CA TYR A 133 -1.56 2.83 11.52
C TYR A 133 -2.20 4.19 11.69
N VAL A 134 -3.24 4.28 12.50
CA VAL A 134 -3.85 5.56 12.86
C VAL A 134 -2.90 6.31 13.79
N ILE A 135 -2.61 7.55 13.47
CA ILE A 135 -1.81 8.45 14.29
C ILE A 135 -2.76 9.17 15.25
N PRO A 136 -2.58 9.02 16.57
CA PRO A 136 -3.42 9.71 17.55
C PRO A 136 -3.42 11.22 17.35
N ALA A 137 -4.55 11.87 17.59
CA ALA A 137 -4.66 13.33 17.50
C ALA A 137 -3.73 14.05 18.49
N SER A 138 -3.45 13.42 19.62
CA SER A 138 -2.52 13.92 20.64
C SER A 138 -1.05 13.94 20.22
N LEU A 139 -0.68 13.19 19.16
CA LEU A 139 0.68 13.19 18.65
C LEU A 139 0.91 14.42 17.77
N ASP A 140 1.80 15.31 18.17
CA ASP A 140 2.19 16.45 17.35
C ASP A 140 3.18 16.01 16.25
N LEU A 141 2.65 15.85 15.02
CA LEU A 141 3.46 15.50 13.84
C LEU A 141 4.46 16.59 13.45
N LYS A 142 4.18 17.86 13.74
CA LYS A 142 5.09 18.96 13.40
C LYS A 142 6.39 18.89 14.21
N ALA A 143 6.31 18.36 15.41
CA ALA A 143 7.48 18.12 16.26
C ALA A 143 8.29 16.90 15.83
N GLN A 144 7.74 16.01 15.00
CA GLN A 144 8.45 14.82 14.54
C GLN A 144 9.25 15.09 13.27
N LYS A 145 10.45 14.51 13.19
CA LYS A 145 11.37 14.69 12.06
C LYS A 145 11.79 13.40 11.39
N SER A 146 11.51 12.25 12.03
CA SER A 146 11.79 10.94 11.45
C SER A 146 10.81 9.86 11.94
N VAL A 147 10.73 8.79 11.15
CA VAL A 147 10.01 7.55 11.47
C VAL A 147 11.03 6.42 11.53
N LEU A 148 10.95 5.57 12.54
CA LEU A 148 11.86 4.45 12.73
C LEU A 148 11.09 3.14 12.90
N ILE A 149 11.75 2.05 12.52
CA ILE A 149 11.37 0.68 12.90
C ILE A 149 12.36 0.24 13.99
N TRP A 150 11.83 -0.05 15.15
CA TRP A 150 12.60 -0.27 16.36
C TRP A 150 12.22 -1.59 17.04
N CYS A 151 13.20 -2.38 17.42
CA CYS A 151 13.04 -3.58 18.22
C CYS A 151 13.15 -3.21 19.70
N GLN A 152 12.01 -3.20 20.40
CA GLN A 152 11.97 -2.78 21.81
C GLN A 152 12.77 -3.75 22.70
N LYS A 153 12.60 -5.05 22.48
CA LYS A 153 13.25 -6.08 23.31
C LYS A 153 14.77 -5.92 23.39
N PHE A 154 15.41 -5.51 22.32
CA PHE A 154 16.86 -5.36 22.23
C PHE A 154 17.33 -3.90 22.23
N ASN A 155 16.39 -2.96 22.31
CA ASN A 155 16.63 -1.54 22.10
C ASN A 155 17.48 -1.30 20.84
N ALA A 156 17.03 -1.86 19.71
CA ALA A 156 17.77 -1.84 18.45
C ALA A 156 16.96 -1.20 17.33
N THR A 157 17.55 -0.22 16.65
CA THR A 157 16.89 0.44 15.50
C THR A 157 17.19 -0.34 14.24
N MET A 158 16.16 -0.96 13.66
CA MET A 158 16.28 -1.74 12.42
C MET A 158 16.45 -0.84 11.20
N ALA A 159 15.62 0.21 11.12
CA ALA A 159 15.55 1.12 10.00
C ALA A 159 15.02 2.48 10.43
N TRP A 160 15.27 3.50 9.61
CA TRP A 160 14.76 4.86 9.83
C TRP A 160 14.55 5.60 8.52
N SER A 161 13.73 6.64 8.56
CA SER A 161 13.53 7.56 7.42
C SER A 161 13.29 8.97 7.94
N PRO A 162 13.89 10.01 7.34
CA PRO A 162 13.46 11.38 7.63
C PRO A 162 12.00 11.55 7.19
N LEU A 163 11.27 12.34 7.96
CA LEU A 163 9.91 12.74 7.67
C LEU A 163 9.99 14.01 6.83
N LYS A 164 9.61 13.91 5.55
CA LYS A 164 9.58 15.03 4.61
C LYS A 164 8.11 15.37 4.28
N ALA A 165 7.74 16.62 4.49
CA ALA A 165 6.47 17.18 4.02
C ALA A 165 6.51 17.38 2.51
#